data_9fb58695dbceef54b019d4111a2cc5ee
#
_entry.id   9fb58695dbceef54b019d4111a2cc5ee
#
_cell.length_a   1.000
_cell.length_b   1.000
_cell.length_c   1.000
_cell.angle_alpha   90.00
_cell.angle_beta   90.00
_cell.angle_gamma   90.00
#
_symmetry.space_group_name_H-M   'P 1'
#
loop_
_entity.id
_entity.type
_entity.pdbx_description
1 polymer ?
#
loop_
_entity_poly.entity_id
_entity_poly.type
_entity_poly.pdbx_seq_one_letter_code
_entity_poly.pdbx_strand_id
1 'polypeptide(L)'
;MRCHQPLSVVLALLLAAGAARATDLFEGHAIVTGTGPASRAEALPKALSDVLVKVSGDPAVANNPRLARLNAAALVQDDVFLDRLTDIPHHDEQGTRDRPWDYVAHFDPDGIRAALAALGSSVWRGPRPRLVARIAVHDQQGGVYPMNNDSDDGERLRQALLAAADRYGMRVALPPRARPDAAIPGTVPLTGTLRWSEPDFGWVGEWRLSWRGRDHAWRIAGVSFDEAFRDAVRGAMAILAGR
;
A
#
# COMPACT_ATOMS: atom_id res chain seq x y z
N MET A 1 -65.95 20.25 -16.29
CA MET A 1 -65.19 19.63 -15.18
C MET A 1 -63.98 18.94 -15.80
N ARG A 2 -62.77 19.54 -15.66
CA ARG A 2 -61.52 18.95 -16.16
C ARG A 2 -60.65 18.61 -14.94
N CYS A 3 -60.47 17.31 -14.69
CA CYS A 3 -59.56 16.79 -13.68
C CYS A 3 -58.11 16.97 -14.15
N HIS A 4 -57.32 17.74 -13.42
CA HIS A 4 -55.85 17.76 -13.53
C HIS A 4 -55.26 16.72 -12.58
N GLN A 5 -54.60 15.71 -13.12
CA GLN A 5 -53.73 14.82 -12.36
C GLN A 5 -52.35 15.47 -12.19
N PRO A 6 -51.75 15.46 -11.00
CA PRO A 6 -50.39 15.88 -10.82
C PRO A 6 -49.44 14.73 -11.19
N LEU A 7 -48.50 15.03 -12.08
CA LEU A 7 -47.43 14.17 -12.53
C LEU A 7 -46.35 14.14 -11.40
N SER A 8 -46.28 13.05 -10.64
CA SER A 8 -45.24 12.83 -9.65
C SER A 8 -43.94 12.46 -10.35
N VAL A 9 -43.01 13.40 -10.40
CA VAL A 9 -41.62 13.16 -10.83
C VAL A 9 -40.88 12.46 -9.70
N VAL A 10 -40.63 11.16 -9.84
CA VAL A 10 -39.75 10.41 -8.96
C VAL A 10 -38.31 10.66 -9.42
N LEU A 11 -37.60 11.52 -8.70
CA LEU A 11 -36.17 11.77 -8.88
C LEU A 11 -35.39 10.59 -8.28
N ALA A 12 -34.97 9.64 -9.12
CA ALA A 12 -34.09 8.57 -8.75
C ALA A 12 -32.67 9.14 -8.53
N LEU A 13 -32.27 9.35 -7.27
CA LEU A 13 -30.87 9.62 -6.90
C LEU A 13 -30.07 8.33 -7.14
N LEU A 14 -29.36 8.27 -8.24
CA LEU A 14 -28.27 7.30 -8.45
C LEU A 14 -27.11 7.66 -7.51
N LEU A 15 -27.08 7.02 -6.36
CA LEU A 15 -25.91 6.94 -5.50
C LEU A 15 -24.85 6.13 -6.27
N ALA A 16 -23.95 6.83 -6.96
CA ALA A 16 -22.70 6.26 -7.42
C ALA A 16 -21.84 5.94 -6.19
N ALA A 17 -22.10 4.79 -5.58
CA ALA A 17 -21.15 4.20 -4.65
C ALA A 17 -19.90 3.89 -5.46
N GLY A 18 -18.87 4.74 -5.34
CA GLY A 18 -17.55 4.45 -5.84
C GLY A 18 -17.14 3.10 -5.27
N ALA A 19 -17.15 2.07 -6.10
CA ALA A 19 -16.65 0.76 -5.70
C ALA A 19 -15.19 0.94 -5.34
N ALA A 20 -14.89 0.95 -4.02
CA ALA A 20 -13.53 0.84 -3.54
C ALA A 20 -12.99 -0.45 -4.17
N ARG A 21 -12.03 -0.32 -5.09
CA ARG A 21 -11.35 -1.47 -5.69
C ARG A 21 -10.85 -2.32 -4.52
N ALA A 22 -11.36 -3.55 -4.44
CA ALA A 22 -10.78 -4.51 -3.51
C ALA A 22 -9.34 -4.72 -3.95
N THR A 23 -8.38 -4.46 -3.07
CA THR A 23 -6.97 -4.70 -3.36
C THR A 23 -6.81 -6.17 -3.71
N ASP A 24 -6.29 -6.45 -4.90
CA ASP A 24 -6.01 -7.83 -5.31
C ASP A 24 -4.80 -8.33 -4.50
N LEU A 25 -5.05 -9.32 -3.65
CA LEU A 25 -4.01 -9.89 -2.81
C LEU A 25 -3.00 -10.72 -3.60
N PHE A 26 -3.34 -11.13 -4.81
CA PHE A 26 -2.51 -11.96 -5.66
C PHE A 26 -1.81 -11.18 -6.79
N GLU A 27 -1.99 -9.87 -6.81
CA GLU A 27 -1.25 -8.94 -7.66
C GLU A 27 0.04 -8.51 -6.97
N GLY A 28 1.19 -8.68 -7.61
CA GLY A 28 2.51 -8.29 -7.10
C GLY A 28 3.16 -7.23 -7.98
N HIS A 29 3.97 -6.36 -7.36
CA HIS A 29 4.60 -5.23 -8.03
C HIS A 29 6.12 -5.24 -7.87
N ALA A 30 6.82 -4.80 -8.92
CA ALA A 30 8.24 -4.48 -8.86
C ALA A 30 8.57 -3.32 -9.79
N ILE A 31 9.54 -2.49 -9.40
CA ILE A 31 10.08 -1.45 -10.26
C ILE A 31 11.36 -1.99 -10.89
N VAL A 32 11.46 -1.91 -12.21
CA VAL A 32 12.62 -2.34 -12.99
C VAL A 32 12.93 -1.35 -14.11
N THR A 33 14.12 -1.45 -14.67
CA THR A 33 14.54 -0.66 -15.81
C THR A 33 14.35 -1.47 -17.10
N GLY A 34 13.57 -0.90 -18.05
CA GLY A 34 13.24 -1.57 -19.32
C GLY A 34 12.16 -2.64 -19.20
N THR A 35 11.81 -3.27 -20.34
CA THR A 35 10.68 -4.22 -20.47
C THR A 35 11.08 -5.57 -21.07
N GLY A 36 12.37 -5.81 -21.23
CA GLY A 36 12.89 -7.02 -21.86
C GLY A 36 12.87 -8.25 -20.94
N PRO A 37 13.26 -9.43 -21.48
CA PRO A 37 13.32 -10.66 -20.69
C PRO A 37 14.20 -10.58 -19.44
N ALA A 38 15.30 -9.81 -19.49
CA ALA A 38 16.16 -9.57 -18.32
C ALA A 38 15.43 -8.79 -17.22
N SER A 39 14.71 -7.72 -17.60
CA SER A 39 13.90 -6.94 -16.66
C SER A 39 12.79 -7.77 -16.03
N ARG A 40 12.14 -8.64 -16.81
CA ARG A 40 11.14 -9.59 -16.30
C ARG A 40 11.75 -10.58 -15.31
N ALA A 41 12.93 -11.14 -15.64
CA ALA A 41 13.62 -12.07 -14.75
C ALA A 41 14.03 -11.44 -13.42
N GLU A 42 14.37 -10.14 -13.42
CA GLU A 42 14.64 -9.36 -12.22
C GLU A 42 13.37 -9.03 -11.43
N ALA A 43 12.30 -8.63 -12.12
CA ALA A 43 11.05 -8.16 -11.51
C ALA A 43 10.26 -9.28 -10.83
N LEU A 44 10.16 -10.41 -11.48
CA LEU A 44 9.26 -11.50 -11.11
C LEU A 44 9.50 -12.06 -9.70
N PRO A 45 10.74 -12.33 -9.25
CA PRO A 45 10.97 -12.75 -7.85
C PRO A 45 10.57 -11.70 -6.82
N LYS A 46 10.73 -10.41 -7.16
CA LYS A 46 10.34 -9.28 -6.29
C LYS A 46 8.81 -9.20 -6.16
N ALA A 47 8.10 -9.32 -7.29
CA ALA A 47 6.63 -9.33 -7.32
C ALA A 47 6.07 -10.56 -6.57
N LEU A 48 6.69 -11.74 -6.74
CA LEU A 48 6.31 -12.94 -5.97
C LEU A 48 6.49 -12.72 -4.45
N SER A 49 7.64 -12.18 -4.04
CA SER A 49 7.90 -11.87 -2.63
C SER A 49 6.85 -10.92 -2.05
N ASP A 50 6.46 -9.90 -2.81
CA ASP A 50 5.44 -8.92 -2.44
C ASP A 50 4.08 -9.60 -2.18
N VAL A 51 3.64 -10.47 -3.09
CA VAL A 51 2.40 -11.25 -2.94
C VAL A 51 2.46 -12.20 -1.75
N LEU A 52 3.55 -12.92 -1.56
CA LEU A 52 3.68 -13.86 -0.45
C LEU A 52 3.59 -13.14 0.91
N VAL A 53 4.24 -11.97 1.06
CA VAL A 53 4.11 -11.12 2.24
C VAL A 53 2.68 -10.61 2.40
N LYS A 54 2.08 -10.09 1.34
CA LYS A 54 0.72 -9.57 1.33
C LYS A 54 -0.29 -10.65 1.75
N VAL A 55 -0.22 -11.84 1.17
CA VAL A 55 -1.16 -12.94 1.41
C VAL A 55 -0.98 -13.54 2.81
N SER A 56 0.25 -13.70 3.28
CA SER A 56 0.53 -14.26 4.62
C SER A 56 0.35 -13.26 5.76
N GLY A 57 0.50 -11.96 5.49
CA GLY A 57 0.63 -10.93 6.52
C GLY A 57 1.94 -11.02 7.31
N ASP A 58 2.93 -11.74 6.79
CA ASP A 58 4.20 -12.03 7.45
C ASP A 58 5.38 -11.45 6.67
N PRO A 59 5.97 -10.33 7.08
CA PRO A 59 7.14 -9.76 6.42
C PRO A 59 8.37 -10.67 6.41
N ALA A 60 8.48 -11.62 7.36
CA ALA A 60 9.62 -12.53 7.43
C ALA A 60 9.70 -13.48 6.23
N VAL A 61 8.58 -13.70 5.53
CA VAL A 61 8.54 -14.53 4.32
C VAL A 61 9.47 -13.99 3.24
N ALA A 62 9.61 -12.67 3.12
CA ALA A 62 10.51 -12.04 2.14
C ALA A 62 12.00 -12.39 2.38
N ASN A 63 12.37 -12.72 3.60
CA ASN A 63 13.73 -13.07 3.98
C ASN A 63 13.97 -14.59 4.08
N ASN A 64 12.98 -15.40 3.67
CA ASN A 64 13.11 -16.85 3.73
C ASN A 64 14.09 -17.35 2.66
N PRO A 65 15.20 -18.05 3.04
CA PRO A 65 16.20 -18.51 2.07
C PRO A 65 15.68 -19.50 1.04
N ARG A 66 14.53 -20.14 1.30
CA ARG A 66 13.87 -21.04 0.36
C ARG A 66 13.12 -20.28 -0.74
N LEU A 67 12.87 -18.99 -0.58
CA LEU A 67 12.17 -18.15 -1.56
C LEU A 67 12.88 -18.19 -2.93
N ALA A 68 14.22 -18.11 -2.94
CA ALA A 68 15.02 -18.16 -4.15
C ALA A 68 14.92 -19.51 -4.91
N ARG A 69 14.37 -20.55 -4.31
CA ARG A 69 14.18 -21.87 -4.94
C ARG A 69 12.80 -22.04 -5.57
N LEU A 70 11.89 -21.10 -5.34
CA LEU A 70 10.56 -21.14 -5.96
C LEU A 70 10.65 -20.79 -7.45
N ASN A 71 9.94 -21.54 -8.27
CA ASN A 71 9.78 -21.20 -9.68
C ASN A 71 8.68 -20.14 -9.83
N ALA A 72 9.04 -18.86 -9.68
CA ALA A 72 8.09 -17.76 -9.78
C ALA A 72 7.34 -17.75 -11.12
N ALA A 73 8.01 -18.11 -12.22
CA ALA A 73 7.39 -18.13 -13.54
C ALA A 73 6.26 -19.15 -13.68
N ALA A 74 6.30 -20.25 -12.93
CA ALA A 74 5.24 -21.25 -12.94
C ALA A 74 4.00 -20.82 -12.14
N LEU A 75 4.10 -19.73 -11.36
CA LEU A 75 3.02 -19.24 -10.50
C LEU A 75 2.29 -18.03 -11.12
N VAL A 76 2.85 -17.42 -12.18
CA VAL A 76 2.26 -16.25 -12.85
C VAL A 76 1.15 -16.69 -13.80
N GLN A 77 0.02 -16.02 -13.74
CA GLN A 77 -1.07 -16.13 -14.70
C GLN A 77 -0.89 -15.16 -15.86
N ASP A 78 -0.63 -13.89 -15.53
CA ASP A 78 -0.32 -12.84 -16.50
C ASP A 78 0.57 -11.77 -15.86
N ASP A 79 1.24 -10.98 -16.73
CA ASP A 79 2.08 -9.87 -16.29
C ASP A 79 2.12 -8.74 -17.33
N VAL A 80 2.38 -7.52 -16.87
CA VAL A 80 2.47 -6.33 -17.72
C VAL A 80 3.52 -5.36 -17.20
N PHE A 81 4.12 -4.59 -18.11
CA PHE A 81 4.95 -3.44 -17.79
C PHE A 81 4.18 -2.14 -18.03
N LEU A 82 4.06 -1.30 -17.03
CA LEU A 82 3.42 0.01 -17.11
C LEU A 82 4.49 1.09 -17.06
N ASP A 83 4.50 1.99 -18.04
CA ASP A 83 5.46 3.10 -18.08
C ASP A 83 5.14 4.10 -16.96
N ARG A 84 6.11 4.35 -16.10
CA ARG A 84 6.00 5.33 -15.01
C ARG A 84 6.14 6.77 -15.48
N LEU A 85 6.62 6.97 -16.67
CA LEU A 85 6.93 8.28 -17.24
C LEU A 85 6.14 8.52 -18.55
N THR A 86 4.86 8.15 -18.56
CA THR A 86 3.99 8.23 -19.75
C THR A 86 3.96 9.63 -20.38
N ASP A 87 4.08 10.67 -19.56
CA ASP A 87 4.04 12.06 -20.03
C ASP A 87 5.42 12.61 -20.47
N ILE A 88 6.48 11.81 -20.38
CA ILE A 88 7.84 12.18 -20.76
C ILE A 88 8.21 11.46 -22.06
N PRO A 89 8.66 12.15 -23.13
CA PRO A 89 9.07 11.51 -24.37
C PRO A 89 10.14 10.44 -24.17
N HIS A 90 10.07 9.36 -24.95
CA HIS A 90 11.04 8.24 -24.90
C HIS A 90 12.44 8.61 -25.42
N HIS A 91 12.51 9.62 -26.27
CA HIS A 91 13.75 10.13 -26.87
C HIS A 91 13.89 11.63 -26.57
N ASP A 92 15.09 12.05 -26.24
CA ASP A 92 15.49 13.44 -26.21
C ASP A 92 16.73 13.65 -27.11
N GLU A 93 17.26 14.86 -27.15
CA GLU A 93 18.45 15.21 -27.93
C GLU A 93 19.70 14.42 -27.50
N GLN A 94 19.69 13.80 -26.35
CA GLN A 94 20.79 13.01 -25.78
C GLN A 94 20.62 11.50 -26.03
N GLY A 95 19.53 11.06 -26.70
CA GLY A 95 19.27 9.68 -27.07
C GLY A 95 18.18 9.00 -26.23
N THR A 96 18.14 7.68 -26.31
CA THR A 96 17.19 6.85 -25.53
C THR A 96 17.73 6.65 -24.13
N ARG A 97 16.92 6.95 -23.12
CA ARG A 97 17.25 6.73 -21.71
C ARG A 97 16.59 5.45 -21.21
N ASP A 98 17.29 4.74 -20.35
CA ASP A 98 16.70 3.68 -19.56
C ASP A 98 15.59 4.25 -18.67
N ARG A 99 14.39 3.68 -18.76
CA ARG A 99 13.19 4.17 -18.05
C ARG A 99 12.77 3.20 -16.96
N PRO A 100 12.28 3.73 -15.83
CA PRO A 100 11.66 2.89 -14.81
C PRO A 100 10.27 2.46 -15.26
N TRP A 101 9.98 1.18 -15.08
CA TRP A 101 8.70 0.55 -15.37
C TRP A 101 8.13 -0.08 -14.11
N ASP A 102 6.83 0.04 -13.91
CA ASP A 102 6.12 -0.77 -12.94
C ASP A 102 5.80 -2.12 -13.61
N TYR A 103 6.43 -3.17 -13.12
CA TYR A 103 6.07 -4.54 -13.46
C TYR A 103 4.96 -4.98 -12.53
N VAL A 104 3.84 -5.40 -13.10
CA VAL A 104 2.66 -5.91 -12.39
C VAL A 104 2.44 -7.34 -12.82
N ALA A 105 2.29 -8.27 -11.89
CA ALA A 105 2.06 -9.68 -12.16
C ALA A 105 0.92 -10.22 -11.29
N HIS A 106 0.01 -10.95 -11.91
CA HIS A 106 -1.05 -11.69 -11.23
C HIS A 106 -0.63 -13.14 -11.06
N PHE A 107 -0.77 -13.65 -9.86
CA PHE A 107 -0.34 -14.99 -9.48
C PHE A 107 -1.53 -15.92 -9.23
N ASP A 108 -1.33 -17.19 -9.56
CA ASP A 108 -2.31 -18.22 -9.26
C ASP A 108 -2.53 -18.37 -7.74
N PRO A 109 -3.76 -18.17 -7.24
CA PRO A 109 -4.04 -18.25 -5.81
C PRO A 109 -3.68 -19.59 -5.16
N ASP A 110 -3.86 -20.70 -5.86
CA ASP A 110 -3.56 -22.03 -5.33
C ASP A 110 -2.05 -22.28 -5.31
N GLY A 111 -1.34 -21.83 -6.36
CA GLY A 111 0.11 -21.82 -6.40
C GLY A 111 0.75 -20.99 -5.28
N ILE A 112 0.20 -19.81 -4.99
CA ILE A 112 0.66 -18.97 -3.86
C ILE A 112 0.42 -19.66 -2.52
N ARG A 113 -0.72 -20.31 -2.31
CA ARG A 113 -0.99 -21.09 -1.07
C ARG A 113 0.01 -22.23 -0.89
N ALA A 114 0.28 -22.96 -1.97
CA ALA A 114 1.27 -24.04 -1.97
C ALA A 114 2.69 -23.52 -1.71
N ALA A 115 3.07 -22.41 -2.33
CA ALA A 115 4.35 -21.73 -2.10
C ALA A 115 4.54 -21.31 -0.64
N LEU A 116 3.53 -20.70 -0.01
CA LEU A 116 3.56 -20.35 1.41
C LEU A 116 3.75 -21.58 2.30
N ALA A 117 3.04 -22.67 2.03
CA ALA A 117 3.21 -23.91 2.77
C ALA A 117 4.63 -24.48 2.63
N ALA A 118 5.23 -24.45 1.42
CA ALA A 118 6.60 -24.88 1.18
C ALA A 118 7.64 -24.01 1.92
N LEU A 119 7.32 -22.74 2.15
CA LEU A 119 8.13 -21.82 2.94
C LEU A 119 7.94 -21.99 4.46
N GLY A 120 7.01 -22.85 4.90
CA GLY A 120 6.66 -23.01 6.32
C GLY A 120 5.77 -21.90 6.85
N SER A 121 5.10 -21.16 5.96
CA SER A 121 4.16 -20.10 6.30
C SER A 121 2.73 -20.46 5.91
N SER A 122 1.78 -19.59 6.21
CA SER A 122 0.37 -19.80 5.90
C SER A 122 -0.34 -18.50 5.53
N VAL A 123 -1.43 -18.62 4.80
CA VAL A 123 -2.32 -17.51 4.46
C VAL A 123 -2.88 -16.85 5.73
N TRP A 124 -2.91 -15.54 5.76
CA TRP A 124 -3.65 -14.80 6.79
C TRP A 124 -5.17 -14.97 6.59
N ARG A 125 -5.78 -15.79 7.43
CA ARG A 125 -7.21 -16.12 7.37
C ARG A 125 -8.11 -15.16 8.16
N GLY A 126 -7.52 -14.30 9.00
CA GLY A 126 -8.28 -13.34 9.79
C GLY A 126 -8.82 -12.17 8.97
N PRO A 127 -9.73 -11.39 9.52
CA PRO A 127 -10.19 -10.17 8.89
C PRO A 127 -9.02 -9.18 8.75
N ARG A 128 -9.02 -8.39 7.67
CA ARG A 128 -8.10 -7.26 7.47
C ARG A 128 -8.82 -5.98 7.87
N PRO A 129 -8.70 -5.53 9.12
CA PRO A 129 -9.38 -4.33 9.56
C PRO A 129 -8.85 -3.12 8.79
N ARG A 130 -9.72 -2.13 8.58
CA ARG A 130 -9.31 -0.85 8.04
C ARG A 130 -8.55 -0.08 9.12
N LEU A 131 -7.39 0.48 8.77
CA LEU A 131 -6.67 1.38 9.65
C LEU A 131 -7.24 2.80 9.56
N VAL A 132 -7.15 3.57 10.62
CA VAL A 132 -7.23 5.03 10.58
C VAL A 132 -5.87 5.59 10.98
N ALA A 133 -5.22 6.28 10.05
CA ALA A 133 -3.90 6.87 10.30
C ALA A 133 -4.04 8.22 10.99
N ARG A 134 -3.49 8.33 12.20
CA ARG A 134 -3.38 9.56 12.98
C ARG A 134 -1.90 9.87 13.18
N ILE A 135 -1.33 10.56 12.19
CA ILE A 135 0.10 10.80 12.08
C ILE A 135 0.36 12.29 12.14
N ALA A 136 1.19 12.73 13.08
CA ALA A 136 1.72 14.08 13.10
C ALA A 136 2.98 14.14 12.24
N VAL A 137 3.03 15.10 11.32
CA VAL A 137 4.17 15.35 10.46
C VAL A 137 4.93 16.56 10.97
N HIS A 138 6.25 16.42 11.12
CA HIS A 138 7.19 17.51 11.39
C HIS A 138 8.07 17.64 10.14
N ASP A 139 7.81 18.66 9.34
CA ASP A 139 8.49 18.85 8.07
C ASP A 139 9.89 19.45 8.20
N GLN A 140 10.59 19.57 7.08
CA GLN A 140 11.95 20.12 7.01
C GLN A 140 12.00 21.63 7.32
N GLN A 141 10.90 22.34 7.21
CA GLN A 141 10.77 23.77 7.46
C GLN A 141 10.36 24.08 8.91
N GLY A 142 10.20 23.06 9.75
CA GLY A 142 9.75 23.19 11.14
C GLY A 142 8.24 23.29 11.32
N GLY A 143 7.47 23.05 10.26
CA GLY A 143 6.01 22.95 10.33
C GLY A 143 5.57 21.67 11.03
N VAL A 144 4.48 21.75 11.79
CA VAL A 144 3.86 20.59 12.44
C VAL A 144 2.38 20.54 12.07
N TYR A 145 1.94 19.45 11.45
CA TYR A 145 0.54 19.28 11.07
C TYR A 145 0.09 17.82 11.12
N PRO A 146 -1.19 17.56 11.42
CA PRO A 146 -1.75 16.21 11.31
C PRO A 146 -2.01 15.84 9.85
N MET A 147 -1.71 14.61 9.46
CA MET A 147 -2.16 14.08 8.18
C MET A 147 -3.69 13.98 8.14
N ASN A 148 -4.29 14.39 7.04
CA ASN A 148 -5.74 14.43 6.84
C ASN A 148 -6.11 14.09 5.38
N ASN A 149 -7.40 13.98 5.08
CA ASN A 149 -7.93 13.57 3.78
C ASN A 149 -8.35 14.73 2.86
N ASP A 150 -8.36 15.96 3.35
CA ASP A 150 -9.00 17.11 2.71
C ASP A 150 -8.14 18.39 2.66
N SER A 151 -6.84 18.29 2.96
CA SER A 151 -5.90 19.40 2.84
C SER A 151 -4.89 19.13 1.70
N ASP A 152 -4.48 20.18 1.02
CA ASP A 152 -3.37 20.13 0.05
C ASP A 152 -2.02 19.95 0.75
N ASP A 153 -1.94 20.38 2.02
CA ASP A 153 -0.76 20.15 2.84
C ASP A 153 -0.49 18.65 2.99
N GLY A 154 0.71 18.23 2.59
CA GLY A 154 1.13 16.84 2.72
C GLY A 154 0.48 15.87 1.72
N GLU A 155 -0.04 16.32 0.58
CA GLU A 155 -0.65 15.44 -0.42
C GLU A 155 0.27 14.32 -0.86
N ARG A 156 1.56 14.59 -1.12
CA ARG A 156 2.54 13.55 -1.47
C ARG A 156 2.70 12.51 -0.36
N LEU A 157 2.70 12.94 0.89
CA LEU A 157 2.78 12.03 2.05
C LEU A 157 1.52 11.18 2.16
N ARG A 158 0.34 11.77 1.91
CA ARG A 158 -0.93 11.04 1.86
C ARG A 158 -0.93 9.99 0.77
N GLN A 159 -0.51 10.34 -0.44
CA GLN A 159 -0.39 9.40 -1.55
C GLN A 159 0.58 8.27 -1.25
N ALA A 160 1.74 8.56 -0.66
CA ALA A 160 2.72 7.56 -0.25
C ALA A 160 2.16 6.58 0.80
N LEU A 161 1.41 7.07 1.79
CA LEU A 161 0.75 6.22 2.78
C LEU A 161 -0.31 5.31 2.14
N LEU A 162 -1.12 5.85 1.23
CA LEU A 162 -2.16 5.08 0.53
C LEU A 162 -1.53 4.02 -0.40
N ALA A 163 -0.46 4.37 -1.11
CA ALA A 163 0.29 3.42 -1.94
C ALA A 163 0.94 2.31 -1.09
N ALA A 164 1.48 2.65 0.10
CA ALA A 164 1.99 1.66 1.04
C ALA A 164 0.87 0.72 1.53
N ALA A 165 -0.31 1.26 1.80
CA ALA A 165 -1.46 0.46 2.23
C ALA A 165 -1.89 -0.52 1.13
N ASP A 166 -2.01 -0.06 -0.10
CA ASP A 166 -2.35 -0.89 -1.25
C ASP A 166 -1.33 -2.01 -1.47
N ARG A 167 -0.06 -1.67 -1.44
CA ARG A 167 1.05 -2.65 -1.56
C ARG A 167 0.92 -3.81 -0.57
N TYR A 168 0.50 -3.57 0.66
CA TYR A 168 0.35 -4.61 1.68
C TYR A 168 -1.08 -5.16 1.80
N GLY A 169 -1.97 -4.85 0.86
CA GLY A 169 -3.34 -5.31 0.88
C GLY A 169 -4.13 -4.81 2.10
N MET A 170 -3.75 -3.64 2.62
CA MET A 170 -4.40 -2.98 3.74
C MET A 170 -5.24 -1.80 3.26
N ARG A 171 -6.27 -1.45 4.01
CA ARG A 171 -7.07 -0.25 3.76
C ARG A 171 -6.78 0.77 4.84
N VAL A 172 -6.46 1.99 4.44
CA VAL A 172 -6.21 3.11 5.33
C VAL A 172 -7.24 4.21 5.10
N ALA A 173 -7.72 4.81 6.18
CA ALA A 173 -8.47 6.05 6.16
C ALA A 173 -7.64 7.14 6.84
N LEU A 174 -7.87 8.37 6.44
CA LEU A 174 -7.37 9.55 7.11
C LEU A 174 -8.54 10.34 7.68
N PRO A 175 -8.42 10.93 8.87
CA PRO A 175 -9.45 11.79 9.42
C PRO A 175 -9.56 13.09 8.63
N PRO A 176 -10.71 13.79 8.67
CA PRO A 176 -10.82 15.12 8.09
C PRO A 176 -10.02 16.14 8.92
N ARG A 177 -9.47 17.18 8.24
CA ARG A 177 -8.67 18.23 8.89
C ARG A 177 -9.38 18.89 10.07
N ALA A 178 -10.68 19.16 9.93
CA ALA A 178 -11.48 19.79 10.96
C ALA A 178 -11.67 18.94 12.23
N ARG A 179 -11.43 17.61 12.14
CA ARG A 179 -11.60 16.66 13.24
C ARG A 179 -10.55 15.56 13.19
N PRO A 180 -9.28 15.85 13.47
CA PRO A 180 -8.17 14.91 13.35
C PRO A 180 -8.30 13.68 14.27
N ASP A 181 -9.02 13.83 15.40
CA ASP A 181 -9.26 12.76 16.37
C ASP A 181 -10.61 12.04 16.19
N ALA A 182 -11.34 12.36 15.11
CA ALA A 182 -12.63 11.74 14.88
C ALA A 182 -12.52 10.20 14.84
N ALA A 183 -13.38 9.55 15.61
CA ALA A 183 -13.51 8.11 15.52
C ALA A 183 -14.15 7.73 14.17
N ILE A 184 -13.50 6.86 13.41
CA ILE A 184 -14.06 6.27 12.20
C ILE A 184 -14.49 4.85 12.55
N PRO A 185 -15.80 4.55 12.56
CA PRO A 185 -16.30 3.25 12.97
C PRO A 185 -15.67 2.10 12.14
N GLY A 186 -15.41 0.98 12.80
CA GLY A 186 -14.84 -0.20 12.15
C GLY A 186 -13.37 -0.08 11.74
N THR A 187 -12.64 0.90 12.30
CA THR A 187 -11.21 1.09 12.04
C THR A 187 -10.36 0.81 13.27
N VAL A 188 -9.09 0.48 13.02
CA VAL A 188 -8.05 0.34 14.07
C VAL A 188 -7.10 1.53 13.95
N PRO A 189 -6.86 2.31 15.03
CA PRO A 189 -5.95 3.43 14.98
C PRO A 189 -4.49 2.99 14.77
N LEU A 190 -3.86 3.50 13.73
CA LEU A 190 -2.42 3.54 13.56
C LEU A 190 -1.97 4.96 13.88
N THR A 191 -1.30 5.15 15.01
CA THR A 191 -0.85 6.46 15.48
C THR A 191 0.66 6.60 15.33
N GLY A 192 1.14 7.81 15.17
CA GLY A 192 2.58 8.03 15.11
C GLY A 192 3.01 9.43 14.74
N THR A 193 4.31 9.56 14.60
CA THR A 193 4.98 10.77 14.11
C THR A 193 5.87 10.43 12.92
N LEU A 194 5.91 11.33 11.95
CA LEU A 194 6.86 11.31 10.87
C LEU A 194 7.61 12.64 10.91
N ARG A 195 8.91 12.62 11.17
CA ARG A 195 9.73 13.82 11.28
C ARG A 195 10.98 13.75 10.43
N TRP A 196 11.35 14.86 9.83
CA TRP A 196 12.67 15.00 9.23
C TRP A 196 13.74 15.07 10.34
N SER A 197 14.89 14.47 10.10
CA SER A 197 16.00 14.43 11.04
C SER A 197 17.32 14.61 10.31
N GLU A 198 17.97 15.76 10.51
CA GLU A 198 19.28 16.03 9.95
C GLU A 198 20.34 15.01 10.44
N PRO A 199 20.39 14.65 11.75
CA PRO A 199 21.36 13.66 12.21
C PRO A 199 21.17 12.27 11.60
N ASP A 200 19.93 11.88 11.28
CA ASP A 200 19.62 10.59 10.66
C ASP A 200 19.71 10.66 9.12
N PHE A 201 19.96 11.83 8.51
CA PHE A 201 19.95 12.08 7.06
C PHE A 201 18.68 11.60 6.36
N GLY A 202 17.51 11.76 6.99
CA GLY A 202 16.27 11.26 6.45
C GLY A 202 15.09 11.40 7.41
N TRP A 203 14.03 10.74 7.03
CA TRP A 203 12.82 10.69 7.84
C TRP A 203 12.95 9.66 8.97
N VAL A 204 12.36 10.01 10.09
CA VAL A 204 12.17 9.13 11.24
C VAL A 204 10.69 8.93 11.43
N GLY A 205 10.26 7.67 11.37
CA GLY A 205 8.90 7.24 11.67
C GLY A 205 8.84 6.55 13.04
N GLU A 206 7.91 6.97 13.87
CA GLU A 206 7.61 6.32 15.16
C GLU A 206 6.13 5.96 15.17
N TRP A 207 5.83 4.68 15.31
CA TRP A 207 4.50 4.13 15.10
C TRP A 207 4.00 3.41 16.33
N ARG A 208 2.68 3.42 16.52
CA ARG A 208 2.00 2.70 17.59
C ARG A 208 0.66 2.13 17.09
N LEU A 209 0.35 0.93 17.54
CA LEU A 209 -0.90 0.26 17.26
C LEU A 209 -1.30 -0.61 18.47
N SER A 210 -2.52 -0.43 18.97
CA SER A 210 -3.10 -1.28 20.01
C SER A 210 -3.97 -2.34 19.37
N TRP A 211 -3.66 -3.61 19.62
CA TRP A 211 -4.40 -4.73 19.06
C TRP A 211 -4.58 -5.87 20.08
N ARG A 212 -5.81 -6.35 20.23
CA ARG A 212 -6.16 -7.44 21.15
C ARG A 212 -5.62 -7.23 22.59
N GLY A 213 -5.72 -6.00 23.09
CA GLY A 213 -5.29 -5.64 24.44
C GLY A 213 -3.77 -5.54 24.63
N ARG A 214 -3.01 -5.50 23.54
CA ARG A 214 -1.56 -5.27 23.56
C ARG A 214 -1.21 -4.01 22.80
N ASP A 215 -0.29 -3.23 23.35
CA ASP A 215 0.29 -2.07 22.70
C ASP A 215 1.60 -2.46 22.02
N HIS A 216 1.69 -2.07 20.76
CA HIS A 216 2.87 -2.27 19.92
C HIS A 216 3.44 -0.92 19.53
N ALA A 217 4.77 -0.79 19.59
CA ALA A 217 5.49 0.39 19.13
C ALA A 217 6.71 -0.05 18.34
N TRP A 218 7.00 0.66 17.24
CA TRP A 218 8.21 0.44 16.44
C TRP A 218 8.69 1.75 15.82
N ARG A 219 9.90 1.74 15.30
CA ARG A 219 10.58 2.92 14.77
C ARG A 219 11.42 2.55 13.56
N ILE A 220 11.50 3.47 12.60
CA ILE A 220 12.47 3.46 11.51
C ILE A 220 13.13 4.84 11.42
N ALA A 221 14.36 4.91 10.93
CA ALA A 221 15.10 6.17 10.81
C ALA A 221 16.03 6.17 9.58
N GLY A 222 16.37 7.36 9.09
CA GLY A 222 17.31 7.54 7.99
C GLY A 222 16.76 7.05 6.64
N VAL A 223 15.46 7.15 6.42
CA VAL A 223 14.79 6.64 5.22
C VAL A 223 14.03 7.73 4.48
N SER A 224 13.57 7.44 3.26
CA SER A 224 12.57 8.27 2.59
C SER A 224 11.22 8.18 3.30
N PHE A 225 10.35 9.18 3.11
CA PHE A 225 8.99 9.10 3.67
C PHE A 225 8.19 7.92 3.10
N ASP A 226 8.43 7.53 1.85
CA ASP A 226 7.80 6.34 1.26
C ASP A 226 8.16 5.07 2.03
N GLU A 227 9.46 4.90 2.38
CA GLU A 227 9.89 3.74 3.15
C GLU A 227 9.37 3.79 4.58
N ALA A 228 9.30 5.00 5.19
CA ALA A 228 8.71 5.16 6.50
C ALA A 228 7.23 4.71 6.52
N PHE A 229 6.43 5.07 5.51
CA PHE A 229 5.05 4.61 5.42
C PHE A 229 4.93 3.13 5.06
N ARG A 230 5.83 2.60 4.23
CA ARG A 230 5.89 1.14 4.01
C ARG A 230 6.16 0.39 5.31
N ASP A 231 7.06 0.90 6.15
CA ASP A 231 7.34 0.32 7.46
C ASP A 231 6.14 0.42 8.41
N ALA A 232 5.46 1.57 8.44
CA ALA A 232 4.24 1.76 9.24
C ALA A 232 3.16 0.73 8.91
N VAL A 233 2.84 0.58 7.63
CA VAL A 233 1.77 -0.32 7.18
C VAL A 233 2.19 -1.79 7.29
N ARG A 234 3.43 -2.13 6.95
CA ARG A 234 4.01 -3.47 7.08
C ARG A 234 3.98 -3.95 8.54
N GLY A 235 4.41 -3.10 9.47
CA GLY A 235 4.36 -3.40 10.91
C GLY A 235 2.93 -3.58 11.41
N ALA A 236 2.01 -2.68 11.03
CA ALA A 236 0.60 -2.81 11.36
C ALA A 236 -0.01 -4.11 10.81
N MET A 237 0.27 -4.45 9.55
CA MET A 237 -0.16 -5.70 8.92
C MET A 237 0.31 -6.93 9.71
N ALA A 238 1.60 -6.97 10.06
CA ALA A 238 2.18 -8.09 10.81
C ALA A 238 1.51 -8.27 12.19
N ILE A 239 1.32 -7.19 12.94
CA ILE A 239 0.64 -7.19 14.24
C ILE A 239 -0.80 -7.69 14.10
N LEU A 240 -1.54 -7.19 13.12
CA LEU A 240 -2.93 -7.57 12.87
C LEU A 240 -3.06 -9.03 12.42
N ALA A 241 -2.08 -9.55 11.69
CA ALA A 241 -1.99 -10.95 11.30
C ALA A 241 -1.55 -11.88 12.43
N GLY A 242 -1.03 -11.34 13.55
CA GLY A 242 -0.52 -12.11 14.68
C GLY A 242 0.86 -12.71 14.43
N ARG A 243 1.68 -11.98 13.71
CA ARG A 243 3.06 -12.35 13.34
C ARG A 243 4.07 -11.60 14.20
#